data_a716f39f8d0803ad4f9cce9161cc8d6f
#
_entry.id   a716f39f8d0803ad4f9cce9161cc8d6f
#
_cell.length_a   1.000
_cell.length_b   1.000
_cell.length_c   1.000
_cell.angle_alpha   90.00
_cell.angle_beta   90.00
_cell.angle_gamma   90.00
#
_symmetry.space_group_name_H-M   'P 1'
#
loop_
_entity.id
_entity.type
_entity.pdbx_description
1 polymer ?
#
loop_
_entity_poly.entity_id
_entity_poly.type
_entity_poly.pdbx_seq_one_letter_code
_entity_poly.pdbx_strand_id
1 'polypeptide(L)'
;IFRLILGLSVNTPYLIFDEPVLGLDAQHRDLFYRLLIEKFMETSCTVVISTHLIAEVENLIDHTIILREGRILRDAPTEELVAGACTISGPAGLVEAYLAGREILTSHALGGLKSVTFQGALTDPLPVGLEQGRVSLQDYFISLQEAEDQKGNGREEERHAS
;
A
#
# COMPACT_ATOMS: atom_id res chain seq x y z
N ILE A 1 21.78 -13.11 5.86
CA ILE A 1 22.32 -11.84 6.36
C ILE A 1 23.68 -11.49 5.75
N PHE A 2 24.60 -12.41 5.58
CA PHE A 2 25.94 -12.14 5.02
C PHE A 2 25.91 -11.43 3.67
N ARG A 3 25.04 -11.85 2.75
CA ARG A 3 24.86 -11.21 1.42
C ARG A 3 24.35 -9.76 1.54
N LEU A 4 23.49 -9.48 2.52
CA LEU A 4 22.98 -8.14 2.75
C LEU A 4 24.06 -7.20 3.29
N ILE A 5 24.87 -7.67 4.22
CA ILE A 5 26.01 -6.90 4.74
C ILE A 5 27.01 -6.60 3.62
N LEU A 6 27.31 -7.55 2.77
CA LEU A 6 28.15 -7.31 1.58
C LEU A 6 27.54 -6.25 0.66
N GLY A 7 26.24 -6.33 0.37
CA GLY A 7 25.52 -5.34 -0.45
C GLY A 7 25.62 -3.94 0.14
N LEU A 8 25.46 -3.81 1.46
CA LEU A 8 25.59 -2.52 2.16
C LEU A 8 27.03 -1.99 2.23
N SER A 9 28.02 -2.88 2.13
CA SER A 9 29.44 -2.49 2.16
C SER A 9 29.94 -1.87 0.87
N VAL A 10 29.18 -2.03 -0.24
CA VAL A 10 29.56 -1.49 -1.54
C VAL A 10 29.28 0.00 -1.59
N ASN A 11 30.22 0.78 -2.14
CA ASN A 11 30.05 2.21 -2.28
C ASN A 11 29.61 2.56 -3.71
N THR A 12 28.28 2.44 -3.94
CA THR A 12 27.64 2.73 -5.24
C THR A 12 26.56 3.78 -5.06
N PRO A 13 26.26 4.57 -6.10
CA PRO A 13 25.17 5.55 -6.05
C PRO A 13 23.77 4.90 -6.00
N TYR A 14 23.65 3.63 -6.35
CA TYR A 14 22.40 2.88 -6.36
C TYR A 14 22.58 1.55 -5.64
N LEU A 15 21.65 1.23 -4.74
CA LEU A 15 21.52 -0.06 -4.07
C LEU A 15 20.15 -0.65 -4.42
N ILE A 16 20.15 -1.88 -4.94
CA ILE A 16 18.92 -2.57 -5.32
C ILE A 16 18.84 -3.88 -4.53
N PHE A 17 17.77 -4.06 -3.79
CA PHE A 17 17.50 -5.25 -2.99
C PHE A 17 16.19 -5.89 -3.45
N ASP A 18 16.25 -7.20 -3.70
CA ASP A 18 15.07 -8.01 -4.00
C ASP A 18 14.79 -8.92 -2.81
N GLU A 19 13.61 -8.75 -2.19
CA GLU A 19 13.15 -9.45 -0.99
C GLU A 19 14.23 -9.58 0.11
N PRO A 20 14.86 -8.47 0.55
CA PRO A 20 16.08 -8.55 1.37
C PRO A 20 15.87 -9.19 2.73
N VAL A 21 14.68 -9.07 3.31
CA VAL A 21 14.39 -9.57 4.66
C VAL A 21 13.62 -10.89 4.67
N LEU A 22 13.35 -11.46 3.51
CA LEU A 22 12.63 -12.73 3.40
C LEU A 22 13.43 -13.85 4.08
N GLY A 23 12.78 -14.56 5.01
CA GLY A 23 13.39 -15.64 5.77
C GLY A 23 14.30 -15.19 6.93
N LEU A 24 14.43 -13.91 7.20
CA LEU A 24 15.09 -13.40 8.39
C LEU A 24 14.13 -13.37 9.59
N ASP A 25 14.67 -13.64 10.78
CA ASP A 25 13.97 -13.36 12.03
C ASP A 25 13.87 -11.84 12.32
N ALA A 26 13.06 -11.46 13.29
CA ALA A 26 12.79 -10.07 13.60
C ALA A 26 14.06 -9.26 13.98
N GLN A 27 15.03 -9.89 14.69
CA GLN A 27 16.27 -9.21 15.08
C GLN A 27 17.15 -8.90 13.87
N HIS A 28 17.24 -9.84 12.93
CA HIS A 28 18.05 -9.65 11.72
C HIS A 28 17.40 -8.70 10.72
N ARG A 29 16.05 -8.62 10.69
CA ARG A 29 15.34 -7.60 9.89
C ARG A 29 15.61 -6.20 10.42
N ASP A 30 15.44 -5.99 11.74
CA ASP A 30 15.72 -4.73 12.39
C ASP A 30 17.18 -4.28 12.15
N LEU A 31 18.13 -5.20 12.30
CA LEU A 31 19.54 -4.93 12.02
C LEU A 31 19.76 -4.49 10.57
N PHE A 32 19.14 -5.17 9.60
CA PHE A 32 19.26 -4.82 8.18
C PHE A 32 18.75 -3.41 7.92
N TYR A 33 17.54 -3.07 8.36
CA TYR A 33 16.95 -1.75 8.13
C TYR A 33 17.74 -0.64 8.80
N ARG A 34 18.24 -0.86 10.01
CA ARG A 34 19.10 0.09 10.70
C ARG A 34 20.39 0.36 9.92
N LEU A 35 21.09 -0.68 9.48
CA LEU A 35 22.31 -0.54 8.67
C LEU A 35 22.02 0.12 7.31
N LEU A 36 20.87 -0.14 6.73
CA LEU A 36 20.44 0.50 5.48
C LEU A 36 20.23 2.00 5.66
N ILE A 37 19.56 2.41 6.74
CA ILE A 37 19.35 3.82 7.08
C ILE A 37 20.69 4.51 7.34
N GLU A 38 21.56 3.89 8.13
CA GLU A 38 22.92 4.41 8.39
C GLU A 38 23.67 4.64 7.06
N LYS A 39 23.66 3.64 6.18
CA LYS A 39 24.29 3.75 4.85
C LYS A 39 23.69 4.87 4.00
N PHE A 40 22.36 4.99 3.97
CA PHE A 40 21.68 6.06 3.26
C PHE A 40 22.07 7.44 3.79
N MET A 41 22.11 7.61 5.10
CA MET A 41 22.48 8.88 5.74
C MET A 41 23.95 9.28 5.47
N GLU A 42 24.85 8.29 5.38
CA GLU A 42 26.27 8.54 5.10
C GLU A 42 26.55 8.89 3.63
N THR A 43 25.84 8.25 2.70
CA THR A 43 26.20 8.29 1.27
C THR A 43 25.18 8.99 0.39
N SER A 44 23.97 9.23 0.89
CA SER A 44 22.81 9.73 0.11
C SER A 44 22.59 8.94 -1.18
N CYS A 45 22.84 7.62 -1.13
CA CYS A 45 22.61 6.73 -2.28
C CYS A 45 21.11 6.53 -2.53
N THR A 46 20.73 6.22 -3.76
CA THR A 46 19.37 5.79 -4.05
C THR A 46 19.21 4.31 -3.68
N VAL A 47 18.19 4.01 -2.88
CA VAL A 47 17.87 2.64 -2.46
C VAL A 47 16.56 2.20 -3.11
N VAL A 48 16.57 1.05 -3.76
CA VAL A 48 15.39 0.41 -4.33
C VAL A 48 15.18 -0.94 -3.65
N ILE A 49 13.99 -1.15 -3.09
CA ILE A 49 13.62 -2.40 -2.43
C ILE A 49 12.42 -2.98 -3.17
N SER A 50 12.55 -4.19 -3.71
CA SER A 50 11.45 -5.00 -4.18
C SER A 50 11.00 -5.92 -3.05
N THR A 51 9.75 -5.81 -2.61
CA THR A 51 9.22 -6.65 -1.51
C THR A 51 7.71 -6.74 -1.53
N HIS A 52 7.18 -7.84 -1.00
CA HIS A 52 5.77 -8.00 -0.67
C HIS A 52 5.47 -7.73 0.83
N LEU A 53 6.49 -7.51 1.65
CA LEU A 53 6.39 -7.21 3.09
C LEU A 53 6.24 -5.70 3.32
N ILE A 54 5.14 -5.13 2.80
CA ILE A 54 4.91 -3.68 2.73
C ILE A 54 4.98 -3.01 4.10
N ALA A 55 4.35 -3.60 5.12
CA ALA A 55 4.35 -3.07 6.49
C ALA A 55 5.75 -2.91 7.11
N GLU A 56 6.73 -3.66 6.63
CA GLU A 56 8.12 -3.58 7.13
C GLU A 56 8.85 -2.33 6.58
N VAL A 57 8.43 -1.83 5.42
CA VAL A 57 9.14 -0.77 4.70
C VAL A 57 8.36 0.55 4.59
N GLU A 58 7.06 0.55 4.86
CA GLU A 58 6.20 1.71 4.62
C GLU A 58 6.66 3.01 5.32
N ASN A 59 7.33 2.89 6.47
CA ASN A 59 7.86 4.02 7.22
C ASN A 59 9.29 4.42 6.80
N LEU A 60 9.89 3.71 5.84
CA LEU A 60 11.28 3.90 5.42
C LEU A 60 11.38 4.47 4.00
N ILE A 61 10.32 4.30 3.20
CA ILE A 61 10.32 4.63 1.77
C ILE A 61 9.57 5.94 1.52
N ASP A 62 10.13 6.78 0.68
CA ASP A 62 9.56 8.05 0.24
C ASP A 62 8.77 7.93 -1.07
N HIS A 63 9.04 6.90 -1.87
CA HIS A 63 8.39 6.68 -3.17
C HIS A 63 8.00 5.21 -3.34
N THR A 64 6.83 4.97 -3.91
CA THR A 64 6.28 3.62 -4.12
C THR A 64 5.87 3.40 -5.56
N ILE A 65 6.32 2.27 -6.12
CA ILE A 65 5.88 1.76 -7.41
C ILE A 65 5.15 0.44 -7.19
N ILE A 66 3.86 0.39 -7.49
CA ILE A 66 3.05 -0.82 -7.39
C ILE A 66 2.98 -1.50 -8.75
N LEU A 67 3.45 -2.75 -8.79
CA LEU A 67 3.48 -3.57 -9.99
C LEU A 67 2.47 -4.71 -9.90
N ARG A 68 1.79 -4.98 -11.02
CA ARG A 68 0.94 -6.16 -11.18
C ARG A 68 0.98 -6.66 -12.62
N GLU A 69 1.21 -7.95 -12.80
CA GLU A 69 1.21 -8.60 -14.13
C GLU A 69 2.10 -7.87 -15.17
N GLY A 70 3.27 -7.38 -14.72
CA GLY A 70 4.20 -6.65 -15.57
C GLY A 70 3.79 -5.22 -15.92
N ARG A 71 2.77 -4.67 -15.25
CA ARG A 71 2.29 -3.28 -15.45
C ARG A 71 2.44 -2.48 -14.18
N ILE A 72 2.75 -1.19 -14.34
CA ILE A 72 2.72 -0.23 -13.24
C ILE A 72 1.27 0.16 -12.99
N LEU A 73 0.76 -0.12 -11.79
CA LEU A 73 -0.55 0.32 -11.33
C LEU A 73 -0.49 1.70 -10.69
N ARG A 74 0.57 1.98 -9.92
CA ARG A 74 0.82 3.27 -9.27
C ARG A 74 2.31 3.55 -9.26
N ASP A 75 2.65 4.82 -9.37
CA ASP A 75 4.01 5.36 -9.31
C ASP A 75 3.91 6.76 -8.73
N ALA A 76 4.17 6.91 -7.43
CA ALA A 76 3.98 8.17 -6.72
C ALA A 76 4.72 8.20 -5.37
N PRO A 77 4.92 9.40 -4.78
CA PRO A 77 5.33 9.53 -3.39
C PRO A 77 4.43 8.72 -2.46
N THR A 78 5.03 7.98 -1.54
CA THR A 78 4.30 7.08 -0.61
C THR A 78 3.25 7.85 0.20
N GLU A 79 3.60 9.04 0.67
CA GLU A 79 2.69 9.89 1.43
C GLU A 79 1.45 10.30 0.60
N GLU A 80 1.61 10.59 -0.68
CA GLU A 80 0.50 10.94 -1.58
C GLU A 80 -0.46 9.76 -1.80
N LEU A 81 0.08 8.54 -1.94
CA LEU A 81 -0.73 7.34 -2.10
C LEU A 81 -1.63 7.10 -0.88
N VAL A 82 -1.03 7.19 0.32
CA VAL A 82 -1.75 6.97 1.58
C VAL A 82 -2.72 8.11 1.88
N ALA A 83 -2.31 9.38 1.68
CA ALA A 83 -3.17 10.54 1.88
C ALA A 83 -4.32 10.63 0.86
N GLY A 84 -4.12 10.04 -0.32
CA GLY A 84 -5.12 9.98 -1.39
C GLY A 84 -6.24 8.95 -1.17
N ALA A 85 -6.21 8.18 -0.09
CA ALA A 85 -7.22 7.18 0.23
C ALA A 85 -7.73 7.35 1.67
N CYS A 86 -9.01 7.06 1.86
CA CYS A 86 -9.66 7.11 3.17
C CYS A 86 -10.52 5.85 3.40
N THR A 87 -10.59 5.42 4.66
CA THR A 87 -11.56 4.40 5.08
C THR A 87 -12.64 5.05 5.93
N ILE A 88 -13.90 4.73 5.62
CA ILE A 88 -15.07 5.13 6.41
C ILE A 88 -15.78 3.88 6.89
N SER A 89 -16.09 3.85 8.17
CA SER A 89 -16.79 2.74 8.83
C SER A 89 -18.02 3.24 9.58
N GLY A 90 -19.08 2.40 9.64
CA GLY A 90 -20.32 2.70 10.37
C GLY A 90 -21.51 1.90 9.87
N PRO A 91 -22.75 2.29 10.21
CA PRO A 91 -23.97 1.68 9.69
C PRO A 91 -24.01 1.68 8.16
N ALA A 92 -24.28 0.53 7.53
CA ALA A 92 -24.15 0.34 6.09
C ALA A 92 -24.90 1.41 5.28
N GLY A 93 -26.14 1.73 5.63
CA GLY A 93 -26.94 2.73 4.91
C GLY A 93 -26.36 4.16 5.01
N LEU A 94 -25.71 4.51 6.12
CA LEU A 94 -25.04 5.81 6.27
C LEU A 94 -23.76 5.88 5.44
N VAL A 95 -22.96 4.80 5.44
CA VAL A 95 -21.73 4.70 4.64
C VAL A 95 -22.06 4.82 3.16
N GLU A 96 -23.07 4.09 2.69
CA GLU A 96 -23.50 4.10 1.29
C GLU A 96 -24.01 5.47 0.85
N ALA A 97 -24.84 6.10 1.67
CA ALA A 97 -25.34 7.45 1.38
C ALA A 97 -24.22 8.49 1.32
N TYR A 98 -23.25 8.41 2.24
CA TYR A 98 -22.16 9.36 2.34
C TYR A 98 -21.14 9.21 1.19
N LEU A 99 -20.91 8.00 0.75
CA LEU A 99 -19.94 7.68 -0.31
C LEU A 99 -20.56 7.57 -1.71
N ALA A 100 -21.83 7.94 -1.88
CA ALA A 100 -22.49 7.89 -3.18
C ALA A 100 -21.73 8.71 -4.24
N GLY A 101 -21.40 8.05 -5.37
CA GLY A 101 -20.67 8.67 -6.48
C GLY A 101 -19.16 8.76 -6.33
N ARG A 102 -18.58 8.20 -5.26
CA ARG A 102 -17.11 8.12 -5.08
C ARG A 102 -16.55 6.82 -5.65
N GLU A 103 -15.28 6.87 -6.06
CA GLU A 103 -14.57 5.67 -6.52
C GLU A 103 -14.22 4.79 -5.32
N ILE A 104 -14.89 3.65 -5.19
CA ILE A 104 -14.67 2.67 -4.12
C ILE A 104 -13.54 1.73 -4.53
N LEU A 105 -12.55 1.59 -3.65
CA LEU A 105 -11.48 0.62 -3.80
C LEU A 105 -11.91 -0.74 -3.25
N THR A 106 -12.37 -0.77 -1.98
CA THR A 106 -12.84 -2.00 -1.34
C THR A 106 -13.99 -1.72 -0.38
N SER A 107 -14.80 -2.75 -0.12
CA SER A 107 -15.98 -2.65 0.74
C SER A 107 -16.18 -3.96 1.49
N HIS A 108 -16.19 -3.89 2.82
CA HIS A 108 -16.45 -5.03 3.70
C HIS A 108 -17.71 -4.75 4.53
N ALA A 109 -18.61 -5.71 4.59
CA ALA A 109 -19.83 -5.60 5.39
C ALA A 109 -19.91 -6.75 6.43
N LEU A 110 -20.29 -6.41 7.66
CA LEU A 110 -20.49 -7.36 8.73
C LEU A 110 -21.62 -6.90 9.66
N GLY A 111 -22.68 -7.69 9.80
CA GLY A 111 -23.72 -7.49 10.79
C GLY A 111 -24.43 -6.13 10.71
N GLY A 112 -24.64 -5.57 9.52
CA GLY A 112 -25.26 -4.24 9.33
C GLY A 112 -24.29 -3.06 9.44
N LEU A 113 -23.02 -3.31 9.76
CA LEU A 113 -21.93 -2.36 9.66
C LEU A 113 -21.21 -2.53 8.31
N LYS A 114 -20.65 -1.45 7.81
CA LYS A 114 -19.88 -1.43 6.57
C LYS A 114 -18.60 -0.60 6.76
N SER A 115 -17.50 -1.11 6.22
CA SER A 115 -16.23 -0.40 6.12
C SER A 115 -15.86 -0.30 4.65
N VAL A 116 -15.58 0.91 4.19
CA VAL A 116 -15.30 1.19 2.78
C VAL A 116 -14.03 2.02 2.67
N THR A 117 -13.08 1.51 1.89
CA THR A 117 -11.90 2.27 1.47
C THR A 117 -12.16 2.84 0.07
N PHE A 118 -11.93 4.13 -0.09
CA PHE A 118 -12.19 4.84 -1.34
C PHE A 118 -11.03 5.78 -1.71
N GLN A 119 -10.93 6.13 -2.97
CA GLN A 119 -9.95 7.08 -3.47
C GLN A 119 -10.49 8.51 -3.28
N GLY A 120 -9.67 9.36 -2.69
CA GLY A 120 -9.96 10.78 -2.45
C GLY A 120 -9.96 11.17 -0.98
N ALA A 121 -9.86 12.47 -0.73
CA ALA A 121 -9.96 13.05 0.61
C ALA A 121 -11.42 13.31 1.00
N LEU A 122 -11.67 13.38 2.31
CA LEU A 122 -12.95 13.85 2.83
C LEU A 122 -13.07 15.36 2.62
N THR A 123 -14.08 15.77 1.88
CA THR A 123 -14.40 17.20 1.65
C THR A 123 -15.51 17.72 2.54
N ASP A 124 -16.37 16.81 3.01
CA ASP A 124 -17.54 17.14 3.80
C ASP A 124 -17.39 16.67 5.25
N PRO A 125 -18.03 17.36 6.22
CA PRO A 125 -18.05 16.89 7.58
C PRO A 125 -18.62 15.48 7.70
N LEU A 126 -17.95 14.66 8.52
CA LEU A 126 -18.38 13.29 8.74
C LEU A 126 -19.69 13.25 9.53
N PRO A 127 -20.75 12.60 9.03
CA PRO A 127 -22.00 12.41 9.76
C PRO A 127 -21.79 11.66 11.08
N VAL A 128 -22.62 12.00 12.07
CA VAL A 128 -22.63 11.30 13.36
C VAL A 128 -22.93 9.80 13.13
N GLY A 129 -22.09 8.95 13.69
CA GLY A 129 -22.18 7.48 13.52
C GLY A 129 -21.29 6.91 12.42
N LEU A 130 -20.55 7.76 11.70
CA LEU A 130 -19.46 7.33 10.83
C LEU A 130 -18.12 7.65 11.48
N GLU A 131 -17.15 6.76 11.26
CA GLU A 131 -15.78 6.89 11.74
C GLU A 131 -14.81 6.89 10.55
N GLN A 132 -13.84 7.80 10.60
CA GLN A 132 -12.74 7.83 9.64
C GLN A 132 -11.56 7.02 10.16
N GLY A 133 -11.09 6.06 9.34
CA GLY A 133 -9.83 5.34 9.54
C GLY A 133 -8.71 5.90 8.67
N ARG A 134 -7.48 5.75 9.16
CA ARG A 134 -6.28 5.96 8.32
C ARG A 134 -6.04 4.71 7.49
N VAL A 135 -5.51 4.89 6.29
CA VAL A 135 -5.12 3.80 5.40
C VAL A 135 -3.61 3.65 5.48
N SER A 136 -3.11 2.46 5.81
CA SER A 136 -1.68 2.13 5.67
C SER A 136 -1.34 1.86 4.20
N LEU A 137 -0.06 1.90 3.85
CA LEU A 137 0.36 1.53 2.49
C LEU A 137 -0.03 0.08 2.16
N GLN A 138 0.03 -0.81 3.16
CA GLN A 138 -0.40 -2.19 3.00
C GLN A 138 -1.91 -2.30 2.73
N ASP A 139 -2.75 -1.58 3.49
CA ASP A 139 -4.20 -1.58 3.28
C ASP A 139 -4.56 -0.97 1.92
N TYR A 140 -3.87 0.11 1.52
CA TYR A 140 -4.01 0.71 0.20
C TYR A 140 -3.69 -0.30 -0.92
N PHE A 141 -2.57 -1.02 -0.80
CA PHE A 141 -2.17 -2.04 -1.76
C PHE A 141 -3.19 -3.16 -1.88
N ILE A 142 -3.68 -3.70 -0.76
CA ILE A 142 -4.72 -4.74 -0.74
C ILE A 142 -5.99 -4.23 -1.42
N SER A 143 -6.44 -3.03 -1.05
CA SER A 143 -7.63 -2.40 -1.62
C SER A 143 -7.51 -2.19 -3.13
N LEU A 144 -6.33 -1.79 -3.60
CA LEU A 144 -6.06 -1.61 -5.03
C LEU A 144 -6.09 -2.94 -5.79
N GLN A 145 -5.54 -4.00 -5.20
CA GLN A 145 -5.60 -5.34 -5.80
C GLN A 145 -7.03 -5.86 -5.93
N GLU A 146 -7.82 -5.74 -4.87
CA GLU A 146 -9.23 -6.16 -4.87
C GLU A 146 -10.05 -5.39 -5.92
N ALA A 147 -9.82 -4.09 -6.06
CA ALA A 147 -10.49 -3.27 -7.08
C ALA A 147 -10.14 -3.70 -8.51
N GLU A 148 -8.88 -4.07 -8.76
CA GLU A 148 -8.46 -4.55 -10.09
C GLU A 148 -8.99 -5.96 -10.38
N ASP A 149 -9.09 -6.86 -9.40
CA ASP A 149 -9.68 -8.19 -9.55
C ASP A 149 -11.16 -8.11 -9.92
N GLN A 150 -11.90 -7.20 -9.30
CA GLN A 150 -13.32 -6.96 -9.62
C GLN A 150 -13.50 -6.45 -11.05
N LYS A 151 -12.63 -5.55 -11.52
CA LYS A 151 -12.63 -5.05 -12.91
C LYS A 151 -12.29 -6.16 -13.93
N GLY A 152 -11.39 -7.07 -13.56
CA GLY A 152 -11.00 -8.23 -14.38
C GLY A 152 -12.15 -9.20 -14.60
N ASN A 153 -12.82 -9.61 -13.51
CA ASN A 153 -13.95 -10.54 -13.56
C ASN A 153 -15.13 -9.99 -14.38
N GLY A 154 -15.47 -8.71 -14.24
CA GLY A 154 -16.54 -8.09 -15.01
C GLY A 154 -16.29 -8.10 -16.52
N ARG A 155 -15.02 -8.00 -16.96
CA ARG A 155 -14.67 -8.07 -18.40
C ARG A 155 -14.72 -9.48 -18.98
N GLU A 156 -14.50 -10.52 -18.18
CA GLU A 156 -14.61 -11.91 -18.62
C GLU A 156 -16.07 -12.33 -18.77
N GLU A 157 -16.95 -11.89 -17.88
CA GLU A 157 -18.39 -12.15 -17.97
C GLU A 157 -19.03 -11.49 -19.21
N GLU A 158 -18.64 -10.25 -19.55
CA GLU A 158 -19.10 -9.58 -20.77
C GLU A 158 -18.61 -10.27 -22.07
N ARG A 159 -17.43 -10.89 -22.04
CA ARG A 159 -16.89 -11.64 -23.19
C ARG A 159 -17.57 -12.98 -23.43
N HIS A 160 -18.14 -13.60 -22.39
CA HIS A 160 -18.87 -14.87 -22.50
C HIS A 160 -20.35 -14.69 -22.78
N ALA A 161 -20.87 -13.46 -22.67
CA ALA A 161 -22.27 -13.11 -22.95
C ALA A 161 -22.51 -12.56 -24.37
N SER A 162 -21.46 -12.48 -25.20
CA SER A 162 -21.53 -12.05 -26.63
C SER A 162 -21.20 -13.19 -27.57
#